data_4da25e9366d636fe36a762844b8419f9
#
_entry.id   4da25e9366d636fe36a762844b8419f9
#
_cell.length_a   1.000
_cell.length_b   1.000
_cell.length_c   1.000
_cell.angle_alpha   90.00
_cell.angle_beta   90.00
_cell.angle_gamma   90.00
#
_symmetry.space_group_name_H-M   'P 1'
#
loop_
_entity.id
_entity.type
_entity.pdbx_description
1 polymer ?
#
loop_
_entity_poly.entity_id
_entity_poly.type
_entity_poly.pdbx_seq_one_letter_code
_entity_poly.pdbx_strand_id
1 'polypeptide(L)'
;MTKGSGRIVINYFGIVAVIVSGLVGPETLQAFSDLPDRVWHIQLPYEAPPKNQEVPDVSVPPNTTPLSPEELQRAEALLPLLEGKQEFWAMGEFVHLGESSVPVLVKALTMPNPRIRYNAIETLLMMKGVAGVPALLATAKEHNEIPRVREHALRVAVRLDPAQAPEAIEVMAKDLNPSVRKSAVFEARYVRQKAIIPILIPMVSDDERFVALTALQSLWILTRHETESHDWETSTKQDRAAWSSEWIEWWEDNKDIFEIPEPKRPRRSS
;
A
#
# COMPACT_ATOMS: atom_id res chain seq x y z
N MET A 1 16.35 36.70 17.48
CA MET A 1 14.93 36.40 17.32
C MET A 1 14.76 35.60 16.01
N THR A 2 14.93 34.31 16.09
CA THR A 2 14.79 33.40 14.94
C THR A 2 13.36 32.89 14.88
N LYS A 3 12.64 33.23 13.82
CA LYS A 3 11.30 32.72 13.53
C LYS A 3 11.43 31.23 13.10
N GLY A 4 11.00 30.32 13.97
CA GLY A 4 10.79 28.94 13.59
C GLY A 4 9.54 28.81 12.71
N SER A 5 9.69 28.35 11.48
CA SER A 5 8.58 27.97 10.60
C SER A 5 8.25 26.50 10.85
N GLY A 6 7.10 26.26 11.46
CA GLY A 6 6.55 24.91 11.60
C GLY A 6 5.70 24.53 10.38
N ARG A 7 5.63 23.28 10.11
CA ARG A 7 4.88 22.68 8.99
C ARG A 7 3.81 21.69 9.46
N ILE A 8 2.74 21.63 8.69
CA ILE A 8 1.62 20.69 8.91
C ILE A 8 1.66 19.64 7.80
N VAL A 9 1.73 18.37 8.17
CA VAL A 9 1.53 17.26 7.25
C VAL A 9 0.11 16.72 7.45
N ILE A 10 -0.72 16.82 6.43
CA ILE A 10 -2.06 16.22 6.44
C ILE A 10 -1.97 14.92 5.66
N ASN A 11 -2.12 13.80 6.34
CA ASN A 11 -2.18 12.49 5.69
C ASN A 11 -3.65 12.06 5.55
N TYR A 12 -3.99 11.39 4.47
CA TYR A 12 -5.34 11.02 4.03
C TYR A 12 -6.12 10.09 4.99
N PHE A 13 -5.53 9.72 6.12
CA PHE A 13 -6.10 8.82 7.13
C PHE A 13 -6.20 9.46 8.53
N GLY A 14 -6.93 10.54 8.60
CA GLY A 14 -7.18 11.20 9.87
C GLY A 14 -6.25 12.41 10.06
N ILE A 15 -6.87 13.50 10.39
CA ILE A 15 -6.20 14.75 10.72
C ILE A 15 -5.37 14.52 11.98
N VAL A 16 -4.08 14.32 11.83
CA VAL A 16 -3.13 14.48 12.94
C VAL A 16 -2.63 15.92 12.85
N ALA A 17 -3.33 16.83 13.52
CA ALA A 17 -2.83 18.16 13.77
C ALA A 17 -1.76 18.06 14.85
N VAL A 18 -0.50 17.99 14.46
CA VAL A 18 0.60 18.26 15.41
C VAL A 18 0.72 19.77 15.52
N ILE A 19 0.10 20.34 16.55
CA ILE A 19 0.31 21.74 16.93
C ILE A 19 1.68 21.82 17.57
N VAL A 20 2.66 22.23 16.81
CA VAL A 20 3.95 22.65 17.34
C VAL A 20 3.89 24.16 17.52
N SER A 21 3.83 24.58 18.77
CA SER A 21 3.95 25.97 19.29
C SER A 21 2.93 26.99 18.79
N GLY A 22 1.80 27.13 19.46
CA GLY A 22 1.21 28.40 19.92
C GLY A 22 0.73 29.46 18.93
N LEU A 23 0.61 29.17 17.61
CA LEU A 23 0.38 30.23 16.60
C LEU A 23 -0.81 29.98 15.65
N VAL A 24 -1.71 29.04 15.92
CA VAL A 24 -2.93 28.83 15.10
C VAL A 24 -4.15 29.00 15.99
N GLY A 25 -4.88 30.10 15.83
CA GLY A 25 -6.14 30.36 16.51
C GLY A 25 -7.29 29.52 15.95
N PRO A 26 -8.40 29.37 16.73
CA PRO A 26 -9.56 28.55 16.34
C PRO A 26 -10.22 29.01 15.04
N GLU A 27 -10.05 30.22 14.61
CA GLU A 27 -10.63 30.78 13.37
C GLU A 27 -9.97 30.23 12.10
N THR A 28 -8.73 29.72 12.18
CA THR A 28 -8.01 29.12 11.06
C THR A 28 -8.47 27.67 10.78
N LEU A 29 -9.04 26.98 11.77
CA LEU A 29 -9.56 25.63 11.60
C LEU A 29 -10.90 25.60 10.81
N GLN A 30 -11.71 26.65 10.91
CA GLN A 30 -12.99 26.76 10.21
C GLN A 30 -12.78 26.98 8.70
N ALA A 31 -11.72 27.66 8.30
CA ALA A 31 -11.40 27.93 6.90
C ALA A 31 -10.94 26.68 6.11
N PHE A 32 -10.59 25.60 6.82
CA PHE A 32 -10.17 24.34 6.18
C PHE A 32 -11.32 23.37 5.90
N SER A 33 -12.49 23.56 6.51
CA SER A 33 -13.67 22.69 6.29
C SER A 33 -14.37 22.96 4.96
N ASP A 34 -14.14 24.11 4.34
CA ASP A 34 -14.86 24.58 3.15
C ASP A 34 -14.06 24.48 1.85
N LEU A 35 -12.91 23.81 1.88
CA LEU A 35 -12.06 23.64 0.70
C LEU A 35 -12.48 22.40 -0.11
N PRO A 36 -12.72 22.53 -1.43
CA PRO A 36 -12.95 21.39 -2.29
C PRO A 36 -11.70 20.51 -2.38
N ASP A 37 -11.88 19.20 -2.60
CA ASP A 37 -10.90 18.10 -2.61
C ASP A 37 -9.62 18.31 -3.47
N ARG A 38 -8.94 19.42 -3.31
CA ARG A 38 -7.62 19.64 -3.91
C ARG A 38 -6.53 19.36 -2.88
N VAL A 39 -5.76 18.31 -3.16
CA VAL A 39 -4.58 17.94 -2.38
C VAL A 39 -3.51 19.01 -2.54
N TRP A 40 -3.26 19.80 -1.48
CA TRP A 40 -2.14 20.71 -1.43
C TRP A 40 -0.93 20.03 -0.83
N HIS A 41 0.08 19.77 -1.66
CA HIS A 41 1.39 19.37 -1.19
C HIS A 41 2.15 20.62 -0.68
N ILE A 42 2.08 20.88 0.61
CA ILE A 42 2.99 21.83 1.24
C ILE A 42 4.30 21.09 1.54
N GLN A 43 5.30 21.34 0.73
CA GLN A 43 6.64 20.81 0.95
C GLN A 43 7.36 21.67 1.97
N LEU A 44 7.62 21.09 3.12
CA LEU A 44 8.34 21.71 4.22
C LEU A 44 9.85 21.48 4.06
N PRO A 45 10.79 22.45 4.35
CA PRO A 45 12.20 22.15 4.39
C PRO A 45 12.43 21.00 5.38
N TYR A 46 12.88 19.87 4.88
CA TYR A 46 13.37 18.76 5.69
C TYR A 46 14.73 19.21 6.25
N GLU A 47 14.78 19.50 7.54
CA GLU A 47 16.06 19.54 8.22
C GLU A 47 16.49 18.08 8.43
N ALA A 48 17.49 17.65 7.66
CA ALA A 48 18.11 16.37 7.87
C ALA A 48 18.64 16.29 9.32
N PRO A 49 18.45 15.17 10.04
CA PRO A 49 19.05 14.98 11.34
C PRO A 49 20.56 15.16 11.25
N PRO A 50 21.21 15.68 12.30
CA PRO A 50 22.64 15.94 12.30
C PRO A 50 23.41 14.69 11.88
N LYS A 51 24.35 14.84 10.96
CA LYS A 51 25.09 13.77 10.25
C LYS A 51 25.91 12.81 11.14
N ASN A 52 25.89 12.96 12.46
CA ASN A 52 26.68 12.21 13.42
C ASN A 52 25.87 11.45 14.49
N GLN A 53 24.58 11.21 14.27
CA GLN A 53 23.95 10.11 14.98
C GLN A 53 24.19 8.86 14.17
N GLU A 54 25.16 8.05 14.60
CA GLU A 54 25.19 6.63 14.23
C GLU A 54 23.84 6.06 14.64
N VAL A 55 23.01 5.80 13.63
CA VAL A 55 21.81 4.98 13.85
C VAL A 55 22.35 3.64 14.32
N PRO A 56 22.07 3.20 15.54
CA PRO A 56 22.51 1.89 15.98
C PRO A 56 22.06 0.90 14.92
N ASP A 57 22.96 0.05 14.46
CA ASP A 57 22.62 -1.09 13.62
C ASP A 57 21.78 -2.05 14.47
N VAL A 58 20.46 -1.77 14.50
CA VAL A 58 19.48 -2.59 15.20
C VAL A 58 19.09 -3.73 14.27
N SER A 59 20.05 -4.52 13.88
CA SER A 59 19.84 -5.89 13.43
C SER A 59 19.54 -6.77 14.66
N VAL A 60 18.46 -6.45 15.35
CA VAL A 60 17.90 -7.38 16.33
C VAL A 60 17.35 -8.54 15.52
N PRO A 61 17.85 -9.77 15.70
CA PRO A 61 17.27 -10.93 15.04
C PRO A 61 15.77 -10.97 15.42
N PRO A 62 14.87 -11.30 14.47
CA PRO A 62 13.46 -11.35 14.77
C PRO A 62 13.25 -12.23 16.01
N ASN A 63 12.51 -11.72 17.00
CA ASN A 63 12.19 -12.48 18.20
C ASN A 63 11.22 -13.61 17.82
N THR A 64 11.78 -14.77 17.50
CA THR A 64 11.01 -15.97 17.11
C THR A 64 10.55 -16.79 18.30
N THR A 65 10.89 -16.38 19.54
CA THR A 65 10.43 -17.07 20.76
C THR A 65 8.91 -16.87 20.88
N PRO A 66 8.12 -17.95 21.03
CA PRO A 66 6.68 -17.83 21.26
C PRO A 66 6.38 -16.94 22.47
N LEU A 67 5.25 -16.20 22.42
CA LEU A 67 4.78 -15.42 23.55
C LEU A 67 4.57 -16.33 24.76
N SER A 68 4.96 -15.87 25.95
CA SER A 68 4.56 -16.49 27.21
C SER A 68 3.02 -16.44 27.35
N PRO A 69 2.43 -17.29 28.23
CA PRO A 69 0.98 -17.23 28.45
C PRO A 69 0.47 -15.85 28.87
N GLU A 70 1.25 -15.11 29.64
CA GLU A 70 0.92 -13.76 30.12
C GLU A 70 0.98 -12.74 28.96
N GLU A 71 2.01 -12.80 28.11
CA GLU A 71 2.15 -11.96 26.93
C GLU A 71 1.06 -12.27 25.90
N LEU A 72 0.70 -13.54 25.71
CA LEU A 72 -0.39 -13.95 24.83
C LEU A 72 -1.72 -13.37 25.31
N GLN A 73 -2.02 -13.50 26.61
CA GLN A 73 -3.23 -12.92 27.20
C GLN A 73 -3.25 -11.39 27.03
N ARG A 74 -2.12 -10.71 27.24
CA ARG A 74 -1.97 -9.27 27.00
C ARG A 74 -2.22 -8.92 25.53
N ALA A 75 -1.62 -9.66 24.58
CA ALA A 75 -1.80 -9.44 23.15
C ALA A 75 -3.27 -9.61 22.73
N GLU A 76 -3.97 -10.65 23.23
CA GLU A 76 -5.39 -10.85 22.95
C GLU A 76 -6.27 -9.74 23.54
N ALA A 77 -5.92 -9.20 24.71
CA ALA A 77 -6.61 -8.07 25.32
C ALA A 77 -6.43 -6.75 24.53
N LEU A 78 -5.39 -6.62 23.72
CA LEU A 78 -5.16 -5.46 22.86
C LEU A 78 -6.06 -5.46 21.61
N LEU A 79 -6.55 -6.62 21.15
CA LEU A 79 -7.32 -6.72 19.90
C LEU A 79 -8.53 -5.79 19.83
N PRO A 80 -9.44 -5.75 20.83
CA PRO A 80 -10.57 -4.81 20.80
C PRO A 80 -10.14 -3.34 20.86
N LEU A 81 -8.92 -3.04 21.34
CA LEU A 81 -8.39 -1.69 21.41
C LEU A 81 -7.80 -1.19 20.08
N LEU A 82 -7.70 -2.05 19.06
CA LEU A 82 -7.33 -1.65 17.71
C LEU A 82 -8.41 -0.78 17.04
N GLU A 83 -9.47 -0.42 17.76
CA GLU A 83 -10.44 0.60 17.37
C GLU A 83 -10.57 1.68 18.45
N GLY A 84 -11.03 2.87 18.03
CA GLY A 84 -11.34 3.95 18.96
C GLY A 84 -10.11 4.71 19.46
N LYS A 85 -10.20 5.28 20.66
CA LYS A 85 -9.22 6.26 21.15
C LYS A 85 -7.84 5.69 21.47
N GLN A 86 -7.74 4.38 21.68
CA GLN A 86 -6.50 3.71 22.08
C GLN A 86 -5.83 2.94 20.93
N GLU A 87 -6.35 3.03 19.71
CA GLU A 87 -5.87 2.23 18.56
C GLU A 87 -4.35 2.39 18.33
N PHE A 88 -3.84 3.61 18.33
CA PHE A 88 -2.40 3.84 18.11
C PHE A 88 -1.53 3.31 19.25
N TRP A 89 -2.02 3.39 20.49
CA TRP A 89 -1.33 2.78 21.62
C TRP A 89 -1.30 1.27 21.50
N ALA A 90 -2.44 0.63 21.20
CA ALA A 90 -2.52 -0.82 21.02
C ALA A 90 -1.61 -1.32 19.88
N MET A 91 -1.57 -0.60 18.75
CA MET A 91 -0.66 -0.89 17.64
C MET A 91 0.80 -0.82 18.10
N GLY A 92 1.18 0.21 18.88
CA GLY A 92 2.51 0.35 19.46
C GLY A 92 2.88 -0.80 20.40
N GLU A 93 1.93 -1.28 21.22
CA GLU A 93 2.14 -2.43 22.10
C GLU A 93 2.41 -3.73 21.30
N PHE A 94 1.71 -3.96 20.19
CA PHE A 94 2.01 -5.07 19.28
C PHE A 94 3.42 -4.97 18.70
N VAL A 95 3.84 -3.76 18.30
CA VAL A 95 5.21 -3.54 17.80
C VAL A 95 6.25 -3.89 18.87
N HIS A 96 5.98 -3.57 20.15
CA HIS A 96 6.86 -3.97 21.27
C HIS A 96 6.88 -5.48 21.52
N LEU A 97 5.75 -6.17 21.36
CA LEU A 97 5.68 -7.62 21.47
C LEU A 97 6.46 -8.33 20.35
N GLY A 98 6.66 -7.64 19.25
CA GLY A 98 7.45 -8.11 18.10
C GLY A 98 6.77 -9.23 17.31
N GLU A 99 7.57 -9.91 16.48
CA GLU A 99 7.10 -10.91 15.51
C GLU A 99 6.29 -12.06 16.13
N SER A 100 6.57 -12.40 17.39
CA SER A 100 5.83 -13.44 18.13
C SER A 100 4.34 -13.13 18.30
N SER A 101 3.92 -11.87 18.16
CA SER A 101 2.52 -11.45 18.23
C SER A 101 1.79 -11.49 16.86
N VAL A 102 2.48 -11.77 15.76
CA VAL A 102 1.87 -11.90 14.42
C VAL A 102 0.69 -12.86 14.39
N PRO A 103 0.73 -14.06 15.00
CA PRO A 103 -0.42 -14.96 15.02
C PRO A 103 -1.68 -14.36 15.68
N VAL A 104 -1.50 -13.49 16.67
CA VAL A 104 -2.62 -12.78 17.33
C VAL A 104 -3.21 -11.72 16.38
N LEU A 105 -2.37 -10.96 15.69
CA LEU A 105 -2.83 -10.00 14.67
C LEU A 105 -3.52 -10.69 13.48
N VAL A 106 -3.09 -11.88 13.11
CA VAL A 106 -3.78 -12.68 12.08
C VAL A 106 -5.21 -13.05 12.53
N LYS A 107 -5.44 -13.37 13.82
CA LYS A 107 -6.81 -13.56 14.35
C LYS A 107 -7.64 -12.27 14.19
N ALA A 108 -7.03 -11.09 14.36
CA ALA A 108 -7.73 -9.82 14.20
C ALA A 108 -8.30 -9.61 12.79
N LEU A 109 -7.70 -10.20 11.74
CA LEU A 109 -8.18 -10.11 10.36
C LEU A 109 -9.56 -10.76 10.14
N THR A 110 -10.02 -11.60 11.07
CA THR A 110 -11.34 -12.24 11.02
C THR A 110 -12.36 -11.61 11.97
N MET A 111 -12.01 -10.58 12.73
CA MET A 111 -12.92 -9.92 13.67
C MET A 111 -14.02 -9.15 12.93
N PRO A 112 -15.25 -9.06 13.50
CA PRO A 112 -16.40 -8.44 12.84
C PRO A 112 -16.18 -6.97 12.47
N ASN A 113 -15.45 -6.21 13.29
CA ASN A 113 -15.24 -4.79 13.08
C ASN A 113 -14.17 -4.52 12.01
N PRO A 114 -14.50 -3.88 10.89
CA PRO A 114 -13.55 -3.60 9.81
C PRO A 114 -12.42 -2.64 10.22
N ARG A 115 -12.61 -1.81 11.25
CA ARG A 115 -11.57 -0.92 11.77
C ARG A 115 -10.47 -1.72 12.46
N ILE A 116 -10.85 -2.75 13.23
CA ILE A 116 -9.89 -3.66 13.86
C ILE A 116 -9.07 -4.39 12.79
N ARG A 117 -9.74 -4.95 11.76
CA ARG A 117 -9.07 -5.64 10.66
C ARG A 117 -8.09 -4.70 9.93
N TYR A 118 -8.53 -3.49 9.62
CA TYR A 118 -7.69 -2.49 8.96
C TYR A 118 -6.44 -2.13 9.79
N ASN A 119 -6.62 -1.87 11.09
CA ASN A 119 -5.51 -1.51 11.97
C ASN A 119 -4.59 -2.70 12.27
N ALA A 120 -5.10 -3.93 12.28
CA ALA A 120 -4.26 -5.13 12.34
C ALA A 120 -3.34 -5.25 11.11
N ILE A 121 -3.86 -4.98 9.89
CA ILE A 121 -3.07 -4.95 8.67
C ILE A 121 -1.97 -3.88 8.77
N GLU A 122 -2.30 -2.67 9.22
CA GLU A 122 -1.33 -1.59 9.39
C GLU A 122 -0.27 -1.94 10.44
N THR A 123 -0.68 -2.60 11.54
CA THR A 123 0.25 -3.07 12.58
C THR A 123 1.23 -4.09 12.03
N LEU A 124 0.77 -5.05 11.21
CA LEU A 124 1.64 -6.00 10.52
C LEU A 124 2.68 -5.29 9.64
N LEU A 125 2.29 -4.20 8.95
CA LEU A 125 3.24 -3.40 8.19
C LEU A 125 4.27 -2.72 9.10
N MET A 126 3.83 -2.09 10.20
CA MET A 126 4.71 -1.40 11.15
C MET A 126 5.77 -2.32 11.75
N MET A 127 5.38 -3.56 12.07
CA MET A 127 6.29 -4.57 12.63
C MET A 127 7.14 -5.28 11.57
N LYS A 128 6.89 -5.04 10.26
CA LYS A 128 7.47 -5.83 9.16
C LYS A 128 7.17 -7.33 9.29
N GLY A 129 5.97 -7.67 9.74
CA GLY A 129 5.53 -9.02 10.06
C GLY A 129 5.31 -9.91 8.82
N VAL A 130 6.39 -10.35 8.18
CA VAL A 130 6.37 -11.15 6.95
C VAL A 130 5.59 -12.46 7.13
N ALA A 131 5.61 -13.05 8.31
CA ALA A 131 4.84 -14.26 8.63
C ALA A 131 3.31 -14.06 8.49
N GLY A 132 2.82 -12.81 8.51
CA GLY A 132 1.41 -12.47 8.27
C GLY A 132 1.00 -12.40 6.79
N VAL A 133 1.95 -12.43 5.84
CA VAL A 133 1.68 -12.24 4.41
C VAL A 133 0.65 -13.21 3.84
N PRO A 134 0.68 -14.53 4.13
CA PRO A 134 -0.35 -15.45 3.63
C PRO A 134 -1.76 -15.07 4.07
N ALA A 135 -1.92 -14.62 5.33
CA ALA A 135 -3.22 -14.19 5.87
C ALA A 135 -3.69 -12.87 5.24
N LEU A 136 -2.77 -11.93 5.00
CA LEU A 136 -3.06 -10.68 4.26
C LEU A 136 -3.54 -10.97 2.83
N LEU A 137 -2.89 -11.89 2.11
CA LEU A 137 -3.29 -12.28 0.76
C LEU A 137 -4.64 -13.01 0.75
N ALA A 138 -4.93 -13.82 1.77
CA ALA A 138 -6.25 -14.43 1.94
C ALA A 138 -7.34 -13.34 2.15
N THR A 139 -7.09 -12.37 3.04
CA THR A 139 -8.00 -11.23 3.27
C THR A 139 -8.21 -10.40 2.00
N ALA A 140 -7.17 -10.18 1.20
CA ALA A 140 -7.27 -9.46 -0.07
C ALA A 140 -8.18 -10.17 -1.09
N LYS A 141 -8.17 -11.51 -1.11
CA LYS A 141 -8.99 -12.34 -2.00
C LYS A 141 -10.43 -12.55 -1.49
N GLU A 142 -10.74 -12.22 -0.24
CA GLU A 142 -12.05 -12.48 0.38
C GLU A 142 -13.13 -11.56 -0.18
N HIS A 143 -14.01 -12.06 -1.02
CA HIS A 143 -15.04 -11.26 -1.70
C HIS A 143 -16.07 -10.61 -0.77
N ASN A 144 -16.32 -11.19 0.41
CA ASN A 144 -17.24 -10.65 1.40
C ASN A 144 -16.60 -9.55 2.27
N GLU A 145 -15.29 -9.35 2.17
CA GLU A 145 -14.60 -8.27 2.84
C GLU A 145 -14.81 -6.94 2.11
N ILE A 146 -14.88 -5.83 2.85
CA ILE A 146 -15.05 -4.51 2.25
C ILE A 146 -13.84 -4.13 1.37
N PRO A 147 -14.06 -3.48 0.23
CA PRO A 147 -13.01 -3.15 -0.74
C PRO A 147 -11.79 -2.48 -0.09
N ARG A 148 -12.00 -1.52 0.80
CA ARG A 148 -10.93 -0.78 1.47
C ARG A 148 -9.98 -1.68 2.29
N VAL A 149 -10.50 -2.70 2.96
CA VAL A 149 -9.69 -3.65 3.73
C VAL A 149 -8.91 -4.57 2.79
N ARG A 150 -9.56 -5.05 1.73
CA ARG A 150 -8.95 -5.90 0.69
C ARG A 150 -7.78 -5.19 0.00
N GLU A 151 -8.00 -3.96 -0.46
CA GLU A 151 -6.98 -3.11 -1.11
C GLU A 151 -5.80 -2.86 -0.18
N HIS A 152 -6.07 -2.61 1.11
CA HIS A 152 -5.03 -2.38 2.09
C HIS A 152 -4.24 -3.65 2.39
N ALA A 153 -4.91 -4.80 2.50
CA ALA A 153 -4.28 -6.09 2.72
C ALA A 153 -3.32 -6.46 1.56
N LEU A 154 -3.76 -6.29 0.30
CA LEU A 154 -2.88 -6.49 -0.86
C LEU A 154 -1.66 -5.56 -0.82
N ARG A 155 -1.89 -4.27 -0.59
CA ARG A 155 -0.81 -3.28 -0.52
C ARG A 155 0.24 -3.64 0.51
N VAL A 156 -0.18 -4.03 1.71
CA VAL A 156 0.74 -4.41 2.78
C VAL A 156 1.45 -5.71 2.46
N ALA A 157 0.75 -6.72 1.95
CA ALA A 157 1.35 -7.98 1.53
C ALA A 157 2.46 -7.76 0.48
N VAL A 158 2.19 -6.95 -0.56
CA VAL A 158 3.18 -6.61 -1.61
C VAL A 158 4.39 -5.86 -1.04
N ARG A 159 4.21 -5.02 -0.02
CA ARG A 159 5.33 -4.32 0.62
C ARG A 159 6.17 -5.23 1.50
N LEU A 160 5.56 -6.22 2.13
CA LEU A 160 6.26 -7.15 3.01
C LEU A 160 6.95 -8.26 2.23
N ASP A 161 6.25 -8.87 1.28
CA ASP A 161 6.78 -9.91 0.39
C ASP A 161 6.05 -9.93 -0.95
N PRO A 162 6.54 -9.17 -1.94
CA PRO A 162 5.92 -9.11 -3.26
C PRO A 162 5.94 -10.46 -3.99
N ALA A 163 6.84 -11.38 -3.61
CA ALA A 163 6.98 -12.66 -4.32
C ALA A 163 5.76 -13.56 -4.17
N GLN A 164 4.98 -13.40 -3.11
CA GLN A 164 3.78 -14.19 -2.83
C GLN A 164 2.49 -13.61 -3.46
N ALA A 165 2.53 -12.39 -4.03
CA ALA A 165 1.34 -11.65 -4.43
C ALA A 165 0.68 -12.01 -5.78
N PRO A 166 1.32 -12.68 -6.77
CA PRO A 166 0.77 -12.81 -8.12
C PRO A 166 -0.65 -13.40 -8.17
N GLU A 167 -0.94 -14.46 -7.42
CA GLU A 167 -2.27 -15.08 -7.37
C GLU A 167 -3.35 -14.12 -6.85
N ALA A 168 -3.05 -13.38 -5.78
CA ALA A 168 -4.01 -12.43 -5.22
C ALA A 168 -4.25 -11.25 -6.17
N ILE A 169 -3.22 -10.78 -6.87
CA ILE A 169 -3.34 -9.76 -7.91
C ILE A 169 -4.24 -10.26 -9.04
N GLU A 170 -4.05 -11.49 -9.50
CA GLU A 170 -4.88 -12.08 -10.55
C GLU A 170 -6.37 -12.15 -10.16
N VAL A 171 -6.66 -12.60 -8.94
CA VAL A 171 -8.03 -12.67 -8.42
C VAL A 171 -8.65 -11.28 -8.32
N MET A 172 -7.92 -10.31 -7.73
CA MET A 172 -8.42 -8.95 -7.54
C MET A 172 -8.51 -8.15 -8.84
N ALA A 173 -7.71 -8.46 -9.86
CA ALA A 173 -7.82 -7.85 -11.18
C ALA A 173 -9.13 -8.23 -11.90
N LYS A 174 -9.81 -9.28 -11.47
CA LYS A 174 -11.10 -9.74 -12.01
C LYS A 174 -12.29 -9.35 -11.12
N ASP A 175 -12.07 -8.51 -10.11
CA ASP A 175 -13.10 -8.12 -9.15
C ASP A 175 -14.23 -7.29 -9.78
N LEU A 176 -15.45 -7.43 -9.25
CA LEU A 176 -16.59 -6.63 -9.70
C LEU A 176 -16.41 -5.14 -9.36
N ASN A 177 -15.73 -4.83 -8.27
CA ASN A 177 -15.47 -3.47 -7.84
C ASN A 177 -14.26 -2.89 -8.58
N PRO A 178 -14.42 -1.82 -9.37
CA PRO A 178 -13.33 -1.24 -10.16
C PRO A 178 -12.20 -0.65 -9.30
N SER A 179 -12.47 -0.21 -8.06
CA SER A 179 -11.43 0.27 -7.15
C SER A 179 -10.49 -0.86 -6.74
N VAL A 180 -11.05 -2.06 -6.51
CA VAL A 180 -10.28 -3.28 -6.20
C VAL A 180 -9.42 -3.68 -7.41
N ARG A 181 -9.99 -3.69 -8.63
CA ARG A 181 -9.23 -3.95 -9.86
C ARG A 181 -8.08 -2.96 -10.05
N LYS A 182 -8.36 -1.65 -9.85
CA LYS A 182 -7.32 -0.61 -9.91
C LYS A 182 -6.21 -0.88 -8.89
N SER A 183 -6.57 -1.21 -7.66
CA SER A 183 -5.57 -1.51 -6.61
C SER A 183 -4.69 -2.68 -7.02
N ALA A 184 -5.26 -3.75 -7.56
CA ALA A 184 -4.52 -4.91 -8.05
C ALA A 184 -3.50 -4.53 -9.14
N VAL A 185 -3.94 -3.83 -10.19
CA VAL A 185 -3.05 -3.41 -11.30
C VAL A 185 -2.03 -2.37 -10.87
N PHE A 186 -2.33 -1.57 -9.85
CA PHE A 186 -1.39 -0.62 -9.27
C PHE A 186 -0.29 -1.31 -8.46
N GLU A 187 -0.64 -2.24 -7.56
CA GLU A 187 0.33 -2.94 -6.73
C GLU A 187 1.17 -3.93 -7.55
N ALA A 188 0.64 -4.45 -8.66
CA ALA A 188 1.34 -5.34 -9.60
C ALA A 188 2.70 -4.79 -10.06
N ARG A 189 2.85 -3.46 -10.19
CA ARG A 189 4.12 -2.81 -10.62
C ARG A 189 5.29 -3.04 -9.67
N TYR A 190 5.01 -3.39 -8.43
CA TYR A 190 6.03 -3.69 -7.41
C TYR A 190 6.41 -5.17 -7.38
N VAL A 191 5.62 -6.02 -8.04
CA VAL A 191 5.89 -7.46 -8.15
C VAL A 191 6.72 -7.72 -9.41
N ARG A 192 8.01 -7.89 -9.21
CA ARG A 192 8.96 -8.03 -10.32
C ARG A 192 9.09 -9.48 -10.79
N GLN A 193 7.96 -10.04 -11.23
CA GLN A 193 7.87 -11.39 -11.76
C GLN A 193 7.20 -11.37 -13.14
N LYS A 194 7.72 -12.13 -14.10
CA LYS A 194 7.15 -12.23 -15.45
C LYS A 194 5.67 -12.61 -15.45
N ALA A 195 5.24 -13.44 -14.47
CA ALA A 195 3.87 -13.87 -14.30
C ALA A 195 2.84 -12.72 -14.15
N ILE A 196 3.29 -11.52 -13.77
CA ILE A 196 2.42 -10.34 -13.63
C ILE A 196 2.01 -9.75 -14.99
N ILE A 197 2.86 -9.86 -16.02
CA ILE A 197 2.62 -9.22 -17.31
C ILE A 197 1.33 -9.74 -17.97
N PRO A 198 1.10 -11.06 -18.12
CA PRO A 198 -0.14 -11.55 -18.68
C PRO A 198 -1.40 -11.25 -17.84
N ILE A 199 -1.26 -10.97 -16.55
CA ILE A 199 -2.38 -10.52 -15.71
C ILE A 199 -2.76 -9.07 -16.03
N LEU A 200 -1.78 -8.21 -16.32
CA LEU A 200 -1.99 -6.79 -16.60
C LEU A 200 -2.52 -6.54 -18.02
N ILE A 201 -2.13 -7.35 -19.00
CA ILE A 201 -2.48 -7.12 -20.42
C ILE A 201 -3.99 -7.00 -20.64
N PRO A 202 -4.86 -7.91 -20.19
CA PRO A 202 -6.30 -7.76 -20.38
C PRO A 202 -6.88 -6.53 -19.69
N MET A 203 -6.23 -6.02 -18.63
CA MET A 203 -6.68 -4.85 -17.90
C MET A 203 -6.48 -3.54 -18.68
N VAL A 204 -5.71 -3.53 -19.75
CA VAL A 204 -5.55 -2.39 -20.67
C VAL A 204 -6.86 -2.03 -21.37
N SER A 205 -7.75 -3.00 -21.56
CA SER A 205 -9.09 -2.80 -22.16
C SER A 205 -10.22 -2.76 -21.13
N ASP A 206 -9.92 -2.58 -19.84
CA ASP A 206 -10.94 -2.47 -18.78
C ASP A 206 -11.94 -1.37 -19.11
N ASP A 207 -13.23 -1.60 -18.81
CA ASP A 207 -14.29 -0.64 -19.08
C ASP A 207 -14.14 0.64 -18.22
N GLU A 208 -13.40 0.57 -17.13
CA GLU A 208 -13.10 1.73 -16.27
C GLU A 208 -11.75 2.36 -16.66
N ARG A 209 -11.81 3.61 -17.12
CA ARG A 209 -10.64 4.37 -17.58
C ARG A 209 -9.45 4.31 -16.63
N PHE A 210 -9.70 4.55 -15.34
CA PHE A 210 -8.64 4.61 -14.35
C PHE A 210 -7.97 3.25 -14.09
N VAL A 211 -8.68 2.12 -14.34
CA VAL A 211 -8.10 0.78 -14.30
C VAL A 211 -7.19 0.57 -15.49
N ALA A 212 -7.71 0.83 -16.71
CA ALA A 212 -6.96 0.65 -17.94
C ALA A 212 -5.68 1.50 -18.00
N LEU A 213 -5.76 2.78 -17.68
CA LEU A 213 -4.59 3.67 -17.65
C LEU A 213 -3.57 3.24 -16.57
N THR A 214 -4.03 2.72 -15.42
CA THR A 214 -3.14 2.19 -14.39
C THR A 214 -2.44 0.91 -14.86
N ALA A 215 -3.14 0.06 -15.61
CA ALA A 215 -2.57 -1.16 -16.19
C ALA A 215 -1.48 -0.83 -17.23
N LEU A 216 -1.77 0.09 -18.17
CA LEU A 216 -0.79 0.60 -19.13
C LEU A 216 0.46 1.15 -18.46
N GLN A 217 0.28 1.98 -17.42
CA GLN A 217 1.40 2.53 -16.67
C GLN A 217 2.20 1.44 -15.96
N SER A 218 1.53 0.43 -15.40
CA SER A 218 2.20 -0.68 -14.70
C SER A 218 2.98 -1.57 -15.66
N LEU A 219 2.40 -1.87 -16.85
CA LEU A 219 3.10 -2.56 -17.92
C LEU A 219 4.34 -1.79 -18.37
N TRP A 220 4.21 -0.49 -18.64
CA TRP A 220 5.37 0.33 -19.00
C TRP A 220 6.47 0.34 -17.93
N ILE A 221 6.09 0.43 -16.65
CA ILE A 221 7.07 0.40 -15.54
C ILE A 221 7.83 -0.93 -15.52
N LEU A 222 7.13 -2.04 -15.75
CA LEU A 222 7.71 -3.38 -15.69
C LEU A 222 8.50 -3.75 -16.94
N THR A 223 8.05 -3.31 -18.12
CA THR A 223 8.60 -3.77 -19.40
C THR A 223 9.51 -2.73 -20.08
N ARG A 224 9.26 -1.44 -19.84
CA ARG A 224 9.84 -0.34 -20.62
C ARG A 224 9.45 -0.38 -22.10
N HIS A 225 8.53 -1.25 -22.45
CA HIS A 225 7.97 -1.28 -23.80
C HIS A 225 7.01 -0.11 -23.99
N GLU A 226 7.17 0.62 -25.07
CA GLU A 226 6.31 1.73 -25.46
C GLU A 226 5.38 1.25 -26.57
N THR A 227 4.10 1.45 -26.39
CA THR A 227 3.07 1.31 -27.44
C THR A 227 2.77 2.67 -28.05
N GLU A 228 2.01 2.70 -29.14
CA GLU A 228 1.48 3.94 -29.67
C GLU A 228 0.65 4.69 -28.62
N SER A 229 0.57 6.02 -28.78
CA SER A 229 -0.23 6.85 -27.87
C SER A 229 -1.72 6.56 -28.08
N HIS A 230 -2.36 6.06 -27.03
CA HIS A 230 -3.79 5.74 -27.05
C HIS A 230 -4.59 6.82 -26.33
N ASP A 231 -5.56 7.42 -27.03
CA ASP A 231 -6.47 8.38 -26.43
C ASP A 231 -7.75 7.67 -25.95
N TRP A 232 -7.88 7.53 -24.64
CA TRP A 232 -9.06 6.91 -24.05
C TRP A 232 -10.36 7.66 -24.37
N GLU A 233 -10.35 9.00 -24.40
CA GLU A 233 -11.56 9.81 -24.53
C GLU A 233 -12.23 9.63 -25.90
N THR A 234 -11.43 9.36 -26.92
CA THR A 234 -11.92 9.16 -28.31
C THR A 234 -12.03 7.70 -28.70
N SER A 235 -11.53 6.77 -27.84
CA SER A 235 -11.49 5.35 -28.16
C SER A 235 -12.85 4.67 -28.00
N THR A 236 -13.15 3.75 -28.90
CA THR A 236 -14.25 2.79 -28.78
C THR A 236 -13.80 1.57 -27.94
N LYS A 237 -14.76 0.73 -27.56
CA LYS A 237 -14.44 -0.57 -26.91
C LYS A 237 -13.60 -1.46 -27.82
N GLN A 238 -13.80 -1.39 -29.13
CA GLN A 238 -13.03 -2.15 -30.12
C GLN A 238 -11.58 -1.66 -30.19
N ASP A 239 -11.36 -0.35 -30.15
CA ASP A 239 -10.01 0.22 -30.13
C ASP A 239 -9.25 -0.24 -28.88
N ARG A 240 -9.91 -0.22 -27.72
CA ARG A 240 -9.28 -0.69 -26.46
C ARG A 240 -8.96 -2.19 -26.47
N ALA A 241 -9.79 -2.99 -27.15
CA ALA A 241 -9.48 -4.40 -27.34
C ALA A 241 -8.24 -4.59 -28.25
N ALA A 242 -8.07 -3.74 -29.27
CA ALA A 242 -6.88 -3.73 -30.12
C ALA A 242 -5.61 -3.41 -29.32
N TRP A 243 -5.66 -2.47 -28.38
CA TRP A 243 -4.51 -2.17 -27.48
C TRP A 243 -4.07 -3.40 -26.67
N SER A 244 -5.03 -4.17 -26.14
CA SER A 244 -4.68 -5.44 -25.47
C SER A 244 -4.05 -6.45 -26.41
N SER A 245 -4.50 -6.51 -27.69
CA SER A 245 -3.94 -7.41 -28.70
C SER A 245 -2.50 -7.06 -29.03
N GLU A 246 -2.16 -5.77 -29.18
CA GLU A 246 -0.78 -5.31 -29.38
C GLU A 246 0.15 -5.76 -28.24
N TRP A 247 -0.32 -5.66 -26.98
CA TRP A 247 0.44 -6.15 -25.82
C TRP A 247 0.58 -7.67 -25.78
N ILE A 248 -0.46 -8.41 -26.22
CA ILE A 248 -0.40 -9.87 -26.32
C ILE A 248 0.63 -10.28 -27.36
N GLU A 249 0.60 -9.71 -28.57
CA GLU A 249 1.56 -9.98 -29.65
C GLU A 249 2.99 -9.71 -29.18
N TRP A 250 3.23 -8.51 -28.62
CA TRP A 250 4.54 -8.18 -28.08
C TRP A 250 5.00 -9.17 -27.00
N TRP A 251 4.11 -9.57 -26.10
CA TRP A 251 4.47 -10.49 -25.03
C TRP A 251 4.78 -11.89 -25.54
N GLU A 252 3.98 -12.42 -26.46
CA GLU A 252 4.22 -13.73 -27.07
C GLU A 252 5.57 -13.80 -27.79
N ASP A 253 5.97 -12.73 -28.48
CA ASP A 253 7.25 -12.67 -29.18
C ASP A 253 8.46 -12.52 -28.25
N ASN A 254 8.25 -12.00 -27.03
CA ASN A 254 9.36 -11.64 -26.15
C ASN A 254 9.44 -12.44 -24.86
N LYS A 255 8.39 -13.12 -24.40
CA LYS A 255 8.28 -13.75 -23.07
C LYS A 255 9.44 -14.68 -22.71
N ASP A 256 10.02 -15.36 -23.66
CA ASP A 256 11.09 -16.35 -23.42
C ASP A 256 12.43 -15.67 -23.12
N ILE A 257 12.71 -14.57 -23.81
CA ILE A 257 13.97 -13.81 -23.70
C ILE A 257 13.89 -12.58 -22.79
N PHE A 258 12.66 -12.14 -22.47
CA PHE A 258 12.43 -10.92 -21.69
C PHE A 258 12.90 -11.07 -20.26
N GLU A 259 13.60 -10.06 -19.77
CA GLU A 259 13.93 -9.88 -18.35
C GLU A 259 13.37 -8.55 -17.86
N ILE A 260 12.78 -8.55 -16.65
CA ILE A 260 12.25 -7.31 -16.07
C ILE A 260 13.40 -6.36 -15.77
N PRO A 261 13.43 -5.16 -16.39
CA PRO A 261 14.52 -4.21 -16.24
C PRO A 261 14.72 -3.78 -14.79
N GLU A 262 15.95 -3.66 -14.33
CA GLU A 262 16.26 -3.14 -12.99
C GLU A 262 15.69 -1.73 -12.76
N PRO A 263 15.22 -1.43 -11.53
CA PRO A 263 14.76 -0.09 -11.18
C PRO A 263 15.91 0.92 -11.40
N LYS A 264 15.63 2.01 -12.11
CA LYS A 264 16.61 3.10 -12.21
C LYS A 264 16.88 3.62 -10.81
N ARG A 265 18.11 3.46 -10.30
CA ARG A 265 18.52 4.10 -9.06
C ARG A 265 18.40 5.62 -9.22
N PRO A 266 17.81 6.34 -8.25
CA PRO A 266 17.82 7.79 -8.31
C PRO A 266 19.27 8.27 -8.43
N ARG A 267 19.55 9.14 -9.43
CA ARG A 267 20.87 9.76 -9.53
C ARG A 267 21.10 10.52 -8.23
N ARG A 268 22.13 10.12 -7.48
CA ARG A 268 22.60 10.98 -6.39
C ARG A 268 23.02 12.28 -7.04
N SER A 269 22.32 13.36 -6.73
CA SER A 269 22.79 14.71 -7.06
C SER A 269 24.11 14.90 -6.35
N SER A 270 25.16 14.99 -7.15
CA SER A 270 26.52 15.37 -6.71
C SER A 270 26.53 16.82 -6.23
#